data_76a21ffa47259d54a017cb45decbd48b
#
_entry.id   76a21ffa47259d54a017cb45decbd48b
#
_cell.length_a   1.000
_cell.length_b   1.000
_cell.length_c   1.000
_cell.angle_alpha   90.00
_cell.angle_beta   90.00
_cell.angle_gamma   90.00
#
_symmetry.space_group_name_H-M   'P 1'
#
loop_
_entity.id
_entity.type
_entity.pdbx_description
1 polymer ?
#
loop_
_entity_poly.entity_id
_entity_poly.type
_entity_poly.pdbx_seq_one_letter_code
_entity_poly.pdbx_strand_id
1 'polypeptide(L)'
;KYSVDFYKQLEAETGLNAGFYVVGNLRMAQTQDRMDEFMLYSAVAETADVYHEFMTPAQIKERWPLVRTEDLKGAIFHPQDGYINPADVTMAMAKGARQRGVTIERKWQVDGYEWKGDHWDVTVSKMVERGGNLVASEEQAVIHAEHVVTATGNHAQRTARLLGIKMPAIPVEHQFIVTEPDATLVDWRKTNDQ
;
A
#
# COMPACT_ATOMS: atom_id res chain seq x y z
N LYS A 1 9.96 -0.05 8.28
CA LYS A 1 11.30 0.53 8.07
C LYS A 1 11.81 0.25 6.66
N TYR A 2 12.03 -0.99 6.25
CA TYR A 2 12.55 -1.35 4.92
C TYR A 2 11.80 -0.65 3.76
N SER A 3 10.47 -0.70 3.74
CA SER A 3 9.67 -0.10 2.66
C SER A 3 9.85 1.41 2.57
N VAL A 4 9.93 2.11 3.71
CA VAL A 4 10.17 3.55 3.78
C VAL A 4 11.52 3.90 3.15
N ASP A 5 12.58 3.17 3.54
CA ASP A 5 13.93 3.38 3.01
C ASP A 5 14.00 3.07 1.51
N PHE A 6 13.32 2.01 1.08
CA PHE A 6 13.20 1.64 -0.33
C PHE A 6 12.50 2.73 -1.17
N TYR A 7 11.37 3.27 -0.69
CA TYR A 7 10.65 4.32 -1.43
C TYR A 7 11.43 5.62 -1.53
N LYS A 8 12.23 5.98 -0.51
CA LYS A 8 13.13 7.14 -0.56
C LYS A 8 14.21 7.02 -1.63
N GLN A 9 14.66 5.80 -1.93
CA GLN A 9 15.71 5.54 -2.92
C GLN A 9 15.15 5.36 -4.34
N LEU A 10 13.88 5.03 -4.47
CA LEU A 10 13.27 4.61 -5.73
C LEU A 10 13.37 5.68 -6.83
N GLU A 11 13.27 6.96 -6.48
CA GLU A 11 13.43 8.06 -7.44
C GLU A 11 14.86 8.14 -7.98
N ALA A 12 15.86 8.01 -7.11
CA ALA A 12 17.27 8.02 -7.52
C ALA A 12 17.59 6.83 -8.44
N GLU A 13 17.01 5.66 -8.19
CA GLU A 13 17.23 4.45 -8.99
C GLU A 13 16.52 4.49 -10.34
N THR A 14 15.32 5.04 -10.39
CA THR A 14 14.44 4.94 -11.56
C THR A 14 14.30 6.23 -12.35
N GLY A 15 14.62 7.37 -11.74
CA GLY A 15 14.36 8.70 -12.28
C GLY A 15 12.86 9.04 -12.36
N LEU A 16 12.01 8.37 -11.53
CA LEU A 16 10.60 8.70 -11.37
C LEU A 16 10.30 8.93 -9.89
N ASN A 17 9.66 10.05 -9.59
CA ASN A 17 9.18 10.32 -8.24
C ASN A 17 8.13 9.27 -7.84
N ALA A 18 8.34 8.62 -6.69
CA ALA A 18 7.43 7.60 -6.17
C ALA A 18 6.19 8.21 -5.47
N GLY A 19 6.10 9.53 -5.38
CA GLY A 19 5.04 10.23 -4.66
C GLY A 19 5.02 9.90 -3.17
N PHE A 20 6.19 9.63 -2.57
CA PHE A 20 6.33 9.32 -1.15
C PHE A 20 6.78 10.55 -0.37
N TYR A 21 5.96 10.94 0.61
CA TYR A 21 6.18 12.12 1.44
C TYR A 21 6.18 11.72 2.91
N VAL A 22 7.29 12.00 3.60
CA VAL A 22 7.43 11.73 5.04
C VAL A 22 6.83 12.90 5.81
N VAL A 23 5.63 12.72 6.30
CA VAL A 23 4.85 13.71 7.05
C VAL A 23 4.47 13.22 8.45
N GLY A 24 4.89 12.01 8.79
CA GLY A 24 4.48 11.31 9.99
C GLY A 24 3.10 10.64 9.85
N ASN A 25 2.80 9.78 10.82
CA ASN A 25 1.50 9.11 10.95
C ASN A 25 1.02 9.22 12.39
N LEU A 26 -0.10 9.90 12.59
CA LEU A 26 -0.74 10.05 13.90
C LEU A 26 -1.95 9.13 14.00
N ARG A 27 -1.89 8.14 14.88
CA ARG A 27 -3.00 7.23 15.18
C ARG A 27 -3.61 7.62 16.52
N MET A 28 -4.84 8.11 16.49
CA MET A 28 -5.54 8.62 17.66
C MET A 28 -6.41 7.55 18.33
N ALA A 29 -6.52 7.61 19.64
CA ALA A 29 -7.35 6.72 20.45
C ALA A 29 -8.42 7.50 21.22
N GLN A 30 -9.68 7.12 21.07
CA GLN A 30 -10.82 7.65 21.81
C GLN A 30 -11.16 6.79 23.05
N THR A 31 -10.67 5.56 23.11
CA THR A 31 -10.92 4.61 24.21
C THR A 31 -9.61 4.17 24.87
N GLN A 32 -9.72 3.72 26.13
CA GLN A 32 -8.57 3.14 26.83
C GLN A 32 -8.11 1.85 26.14
N ASP A 33 -9.03 0.98 25.72
CA ASP A 33 -8.70 -0.27 25.02
C ASP A 33 -7.83 -0.01 23.78
N ARG A 34 -8.10 1.11 23.06
CA ARG A 34 -7.28 1.49 21.91
C ARG A 34 -5.88 1.98 22.32
N MET A 35 -5.76 2.64 23.46
CA MET A 35 -4.44 2.99 24.01
C MET A 35 -3.67 1.75 24.45
N ASP A 36 -4.33 0.79 25.08
CA ASP A 36 -3.71 -0.47 25.50
C ASP A 36 -3.23 -1.29 24.28
N GLU A 37 -4.00 -1.30 23.18
CA GLU A 37 -3.56 -1.86 21.89
C GLU A 37 -2.30 -1.16 21.35
N PHE A 38 -2.21 0.18 21.46
CA PHE A 38 -1.02 0.90 21.06
C PHE A 38 0.19 0.57 21.95
N MET A 39 -0.01 0.32 23.23
CA MET A 39 1.05 -0.16 24.13
C MET A 39 1.59 -1.53 23.70
N LEU A 40 0.70 -2.47 23.36
CA LEU A 40 1.11 -3.77 22.82
C LEU A 40 1.85 -3.65 21.48
N TYR A 41 1.34 -2.80 20.59
CA TYR A 41 1.99 -2.51 19.32
C TYR A 41 3.38 -1.88 19.50
N SER A 42 3.55 -0.97 20.48
CA SER A 42 4.82 -0.34 20.83
C SER A 42 5.93 -1.36 21.10
N ALA A 43 5.63 -2.39 21.89
CA ALA A 43 6.59 -3.44 22.19
C ALA A 43 7.07 -4.19 20.93
N VAL A 44 6.17 -4.42 19.97
CA VAL A 44 6.54 -5.01 18.66
C VAL A 44 7.34 -4.03 17.81
N ALA A 45 6.95 -2.76 17.78
CA ALA A 45 7.63 -1.71 17.03
C ALA A 45 9.08 -1.52 17.51
N GLU A 46 9.32 -1.57 18.82
CA GLU A 46 10.66 -1.51 19.41
C GLU A 46 11.55 -2.68 18.94
N THR A 47 11.00 -3.91 18.88
CA THR A 47 11.79 -5.06 18.40
C THR A 47 12.19 -4.93 16.93
N ALA A 48 11.44 -4.14 16.14
CA ALA A 48 11.70 -3.85 14.74
C ALA A 48 12.50 -2.54 14.53
N ASP A 49 12.95 -1.90 15.62
CA ASP A 49 13.62 -0.60 15.60
C ASP A 49 12.80 0.47 14.84
N VAL A 50 11.49 0.52 15.11
CA VAL A 50 10.56 1.53 14.58
C VAL A 50 10.33 2.58 15.64
N TYR A 51 10.86 3.77 15.41
CA TYR A 51 10.70 4.89 16.34
C TYR A 51 9.24 5.38 16.37
N HIS A 52 8.72 5.65 17.55
CA HIS A 52 7.38 6.18 17.77
C HIS A 52 7.34 6.98 19.08
N GLU A 53 6.31 7.79 19.22
CA GLU A 53 6.05 8.64 20.38
C GLU A 53 4.60 8.46 20.85
N PHE A 54 4.39 8.31 22.16
CA PHE A 54 3.05 8.46 22.74
C PHE A 54 2.76 9.94 22.99
N MET A 55 1.57 10.38 22.62
CA MET A 55 1.16 11.77 22.77
C MET A 55 -0.12 11.90 23.56
N THR A 56 -0.15 12.84 24.49
CA THR A 56 -1.36 13.26 25.18
C THR A 56 -2.22 14.14 24.25
N PRO A 57 -3.54 14.29 24.53
CA PRO A 57 -4.40 15.21 23.78
C PRO A 57 -3.87 16.66 23.74
N ALA A 58 -3.24 17.13 24.84
CA ALA A 58 -2.63 18.45 24.89
C ALA A 58 -1.44 18.61 23.92
N GLN A 59 -0.56 17.61 23.88
CA GLN A 59 0.58 17.62 22.93
C GLN A 59 0.12 17.51 21.48
N ILE A 60 -0.95 16.75 21.21
CA ILE A 60 -1.55 16.68 19.86
C ILE A 60 -2.09 18.07 19.48
N LYS A 61 -2.81 18.72 20.37
CA LYS A 61 -3.39 20.06 20.14
C LYS A 61 -2.33 21.12 19.91
N GLU A 62 -1.24 21.07 20.66
CA GLU A 62 -0.10 21.97 20.51
C GLU A 62 0.55 21.82 19.12
N ARG A 63 0.79 20.57 18.69
CA ARG A 63 1.46 20.28 17.42
C ARG A 63 0.56 20.46 16.21
N TRP A 64 -0.73 20.11 16.34
CA TRP A 64 -1.74 20.24 15.28
C TRP A 64 -2.98 20.98 15.81
N PRO A 65 -2.97 22.30 15.85
CA PRO A 65 -4.03 23.11 16.49
C PRO A 65 -5.42 22.94 15.89
N LEU A 66 -5.51 22.46 14.63
CA LEU A 66 -6.79 22.24 13.95
C LEU A 66 -7.42 20.87 14.27
N VAL A 67 -6.68 19.96 14.90
CA VAL A 67 -7.21 18.65 15.30
C VAL A 67 -8.13 18.82 16.52
N ARG A 68 -9.29 18.18 16.46
CA ARG A 68 -10.20 18.06 17.60
C ARG A 68 -9.66 17.00 18.57
N THR A 69 -9.48 17.35 19.82
CA THR A 69 -8.82 16.50 20.82
C THR A 69 -9.65 16.21 22.08
N GLU A 70 -10.86 16.78 22.18
CA GLU A 70 -11.70 16.74 23.39
C GLU A 70 -12.17 15.34 23.77
N ASP A 71 -12.29 14.45 22.79
CA ASP A 71 -12.73 13.05 22.95
C ASP A 71 -11.58 12.04 22.87
N LEU A 72 -10.33 12.51 22.83
CA LEU A 72 -9.15 11.66 22.74
C LEU A 72 -8.63 11.25 24.11
N LYS A 73 -8.15 10.01 24.22
CA LYS A 73 -7.34 9.49 25.33
C LYS A 73 -5.85 9.71 25.11
N GLY A 74 -5.43 9.73 23.87
CA GLY A 74 -4.06 9.91 23.44
C GLY A 74 -3.85 9.48 22.00
N ALA A 75 -2.60 9.36 21.60
CA ALA A 75 -2.19 8.87 20.30
C ALA A 75 -0.83 8.18 20.33
N ILE A 76 -0.54 7.43 19.28
CA ILE A 76 0.82 7.01 18.92
C ILE A 76 1.20 7.71 17.61
N PHE A 77 2.38 8.30 17.56
CA PHE A 77 2.89 9.03 16.41
C PHE A 77 4.16 8.39 15.87
N HIS A 78 4.23 8.20 14.56
CA HIS A 78 5.39 7.68 13.84
C HIS A 78 5.97 8.78 12.93
N PRO A 79 6.99 9.53 13.35
CA PRO A 79 7.48 10.69 12.60
C PRO A 79 8.17 10.31 11.28
N GLN A 80 8.65 9.08 11.15
CA GLN A 80 9.34 8.60 9.96
C GLN A 80 8.40 7.98 8.91
N ASP A 81 7.11 7.88 9.22
CA ASP A 81 6.08 7.39 8.30
C ASP A 81 5.55 8.51 7.39
N GLY A 82 4.68 8.18 6.47
CA GLY A 82 4.15 9.14 5.52
C GLY A 82 3.06 8.57 4.64
N TYR A 83 2.77 9.27 3.57
CA TYR A 83 1.85 8.79 2.55
C TYR A 83 2.56 8.63 1.20
N ILE A 84 1.98 7.80 0.34
CA ILE A 84 2.51 7.51 -0.98
C ILE A 84 1.37 7.56 -2.02
N ASN A 85 1.68 8.04 -3.22
CA ASN A 85 0.77 7.91 -4.34
C ASN A 85 0.87 6.49 -4.94
N PRO A 86 -0.20 5.67 -4.87
CA PRO A 86 -0.15 4.29 -5.36
C PRO A 86 0.17 4.17 -6.86
N ALA A 87 -0.27 5.11 -7.68
CA ALA A 87 0.01 5.10 -9.11
C ALA A 87 1.49 5.41 -9.39
N ASP A 88 2.03 6.45 -8.77
CA ASP A 88 3.41 6.90 -8.99
C ASP A 88 4.41 5.83 -8.53
N VAL A 89 4.22 5.27 -7.34
CA VAL A 89 5.10 4.19 -6.84
C VAL A 89 5.03 2.96 -7.73
N THR A 90 3.85 2.59 -8.21
CA THR A 90 3.68 1.45 -9.11
C THR A 90 4.43 1.68 -10.43
N MET A 91 4.34 2.88 -11.00
CA MET A 91 5.04 3.24 -12.23
C MET A 91 6.56 3.29 -12.04
N ALA A 92 7.03 3.83 -10.91
CA ALA A 92 8.45 3.84 -10.58
C ALA A 92 9.01 2.42 -10.42
N MET A 93 8.32 1.55 -9.67
CA MET A 93 8.70 0.14 -9.52
C MET A 93 8.69 -0.61 -10.87
N ALA A 94 7.68 -0.40 -11.69
CA ALA A 94 7.59 -1.00 -13.02
C ALA A 94 8.75 -0.54 -13.93
N LYS A 95 9.13 0.74 -13.86
CA LYS A 95 10.30 1.24 -14.59
C LYS A 95 11.58 0.59 -14.12
N GLY A 96 11.80 0.52 -12.81
CA GLY A 96 12.96 -0.13 -12.21
C GLY A 96 13.07 -1.62 -12.58
N ALA A 97 11.94 -2.33 -12.62
CA ALA A 97 11.89 -3.72 -13.06
C ALA A 97 12.30 -3.86 -14.54
N ARG A 98 11.75 -3.03 -15.44
CA ARG A 98 12.12 -3.05 -16.87
C ARG A 98 13.58 -2.72 -17.10
N GLN A 99 14.17 -1.78 -16.36
CA GLN A 99 15.60 -1.47 -16.44
C GLN A 99 16.48 -2.66 -16.07
N ARG A 100 15.94 -3.63 -15.31
CA ARG A 100 16.60 -4.88 -14.91
C ARG A 100 16.24 -6.06 -15.82
N GLY A 101 15.60 -5.82 -16.99
CA GLY A 101 15.26 -6.83 -17.97
C GLY A 101 13.94 -7.56 -17.72
N VAL A 102 13.11 -7.11 -16.78
CA VAL A 102 11.80 -7.73 -16.55
C VAL A 102 10.82 -7.33 -17.66
N THR A 103 10.16 -8.31 -18.25
CA THR A 103 9.02 -8.11 -19.12
C THR A 103 7.75 -7.92 -18.30
N ILE A 104 7.01 -6.84 -18.55
CA ILE A 104 5.73 -6.56 -17.90
C ILE A 104 4.64 -6.54 -18.95
N GLU A 105 3.84 -7.59 -18.94
CA GLU A 105 2.67 -7.73 -19.80
C GLU A 105 1.43 -7.21 -19.10
N ARG A 106 0.67 -6.35 -19.79
CA ARG A 106 -0.55 -5.75 -19.26
C ARG A 106 -1.77 -6.31 -19.98
N LYS A 107 -2.93 -6.26 -19.31
CA LYS A 107 -4.20 -6.75 -19.83
C LYS A 107 -4.16 -8.25 -20.17
N TRP A 108 -3.50 -9.02 -19.32
CA TRP A 108 -3.55 -10.46 -19.32
C TRP A 108 -4.10 -10.96 -17.98
N GLN A 109 -5.01 -11.91 -18.03
CA GLN A 109 -5.59 -12.56 -16.89
C GLN A 109 -5.03 -14.00 -16.81
N VAL A 110 -4.62 -14.40 -15.62
CA VAL A 110 -4.26 -15.78 -15.37
C VAL A 110 -5.51 -16.61 -15.14
N ASP A 111 -5.66 -17.69 -15.87
CA ASP A 111 -6.81 -18.59 -15.85
C ASP A 111 -6.49 -19.94 -15.20
N GLY A 112 -5.23 -20.34 -15.17
CA GLY A 112 -4.85 -21.61 -14.59
C GLY A 112 -3.36 -21.75 -14.36
N TYR A 113 -3.02 -22.73 -13.51
CA TYR A 113 -1.67 -23.16 -13.21
C TYR A 113 -1.62 -24.67 -13.27
N GLU A 114 -0.64 -25.23 -13.96
CA GLU A 114 -0.41 -26.67 -14.02
C GLU A 114 1.07 -26.95 -13.78
N TRP A 115 1.38 -27.78 -12.77
CA TRP A 115 2.74 -28.23 -12.51
C TRP A 115 3.09 -29.41 -13.42
N LYS A 116 4.18 -29.31 -14.19
CA LYS A 116 4.64 -30.30 -15.15
C LYS A 116 5.76 -31.18 -14.62
N GLY A 117 6.15 -31.06 -13.36
CA GLY A 117 7.21 -31.83 -12.73
C GLY A 117 8.51 -31.04 -12.54
N ASP A 118 8.84 -30.16 -13.47
CA ASP A 118 10.03 -29.32 -13.46
C ASP A 118 9.72 -27.82 -13.68
N HIS A 119 8.55 -27.51 -14.20
CA HIS A 119 8.11 -26.14 -14.45
C HIS A 119 6.59 -26.01 -14.28
N TRP A 120 6.13 -24.76 -14.26
CA TRP A 120 4.72 -24.40 -14.28
C TRP A 120 4.29 -23.97 -15.68
N ASP A 121 3.17 -24.52 -16.14
CA ASP A 121 2.40 -23.95 -17.24
C ASP A 121 1.36 -23.00 -16.67
N VAL A 122 1.48 -21.71 -17.02
CA VAL A 122 0.55 -20.67 -16.60
C VAL A 122 -0.30 -20.26 -17.79
N THR A 123 -1.58 -20.65 -17.80
CA THR A 123 -2.53 -20.28 -18.84
C THR A 123 -3.03 -18.87 -18.61
N VAL A 124 -2.98 -18.04 -19.66
CA VAL A 124 -3.40 -16.63 -19.61
C VAL A 124 -4.30 -16.30 -20.79
N SER A 125 -5.31 -15.45 -20.53
CA SER A 125 -6.18 -14.88 -21.57
C SER A 125 -5.96 -13.37 -21.68
N LYS A 126 -5.92 -12.87 -22.89
CA LYS A 126 -5.83 -11.43 -23.15
C LYS A 126 -7.16 -10.76 -22.83
N MET A 127 -7.06 -9.65 -22.10
CA MET A 127 -8.22 -8.84 -21.72
C MET A 127 -8.41 -7.70 -22.71
N VAL A 128 -9.63 -7.58 -23.21
CA VAL A 128 -10.05 -6.51 -24.14
C VAL A 128 -11.19 -5.70 -23.53
N GLU A 129 -11.27 -4.44 -23.92
CA GLU A 129 -12.33 -3.56 -23.47
C GLU A 129 -13.59 -3.74 -24.34
N ARG A 130 -14.72 -4.04 -23.70
CA ARG A 130 -16.03 -4.11 -24.34
C ARG A 130 -17.06 -3.43 -23.46
N GLY A 131 -17.70 -2.38 -23.95
CA GLY A 131 -18.73 -1.65 -23.21
C GLY A 131 -18.22 -1.06 -21.88
N GLY A 132 -16.98 -0.58 -21.83
CA GLY A 132 -16.38 -0.02 -20.61
C GLY A 132 -15.86 -1.05 -19.59
N ASN A 133 -15.99 -2.35 -19.89
CA ASN A 133 -15.49 -3.42 -19.02
C ASN A 133 -14.35 -4.19 -19.69
N LEU A 134 -13.39 -4.66 -18.87
CA LEU A 134 -12.38 -5.60 -19.32
C LEU A 134 -12.95 -7.02 -19.30
N VAL A 135 -12.94 -7.68 -20.46
CA VAL A 135 -13.41 -9.06 -20.63
C VAL A 135 -12.33 -9.90 -21.29
N ALA A 136 -12.30 -11.20 -20.99
CA ALA A 136 -11.36 -12.10 -21.65
C ALA A 136 -11.74 -12.22 -23.13
N SER A 137 -10.74 -12.17 -23.99
CA SER A 137 -10.85 -12.48 -25.42
C SER A 137 -10.61 -13.97 -25.69
N GLU A 138 -10.70 -14.39 -26.94
CA GLU A 138 -10.34 -15.74 -27.36
C GLU A 138 -8.83 -15.95 -27.46
N GLU A 139 -8.04 -14.89 -27.39
CA GLU A 139 -6.57 -14.96 -27.45
C GLU A 139 -6.03 -15.47 -26.13
N GLN A 140 -5.43 -16.65 -26.15
CA GLN A 140 -4.82 -17.32 -25.00
C GLN A 140 -3.35 -17.62 -25.29
N ALA A 141 -2.57 -17.71 -24.21
CA ALA A 141 -1.17 -18.15 -24.27
C ALA A 141 -0.85 -19.00 -23.03
N VAL A 142 0.21 -19.77 -23.13
CA VAL A 142 0.81 -20.53 -22.01
C VAL A 142 2.20 -19.97 -21.76
N ILE A 143 2.48 -19.61 -20.52
CA ILE A 143 3.79 -19.15 -20.07
C ILE A 143 4.43 -20.26 -19.27
N HIS A 144 5.63 -20.69 -19.67
CA HIS A 144 6.43 -21.67 -18.95
C HIS A 144 7.33 -20.95 -17.93
N ALA A 145 7.27 -21.35 -16.66
CA ALA A 145 8.05 -20.72 -15.59
C ALA A 145 8.53 -21.76 -14.58
N GLU A 146 9.80 -21.70 -14.19
CA GLU A 146 10.33 -22.54 -13.10
C GLU A 146 9.69 -22.19 -11.75
N HIS A 147 9.44 -20.91 -11.52
CA HIS A 147 8.84 -20.37 -10.31
C HIS A 147 7.72 -19.39 -10.63
N VAL A 148 6.63 -19.46 -9.87
CA VAL A 148 5.51 -18.54 -9.97
C VAL A 148 5.27 -17.88 -8.63
N VAL A 149 5.26 -16.54 -8.62
CA VAL A 149 4.91 -15.74 -7.45
C VAL A 149 3.56 -15.08 -7.68
N THR A 150 2.60 -15.37 -6.80
CA THR A 150 1.28 -14.76 -6.87
C THR A 150 1.23 -13.52 -5.97
N ALA A 151 1.08 -12.35 -6.56
CA ALA A 151 0.97 -11.06 -5.86
C ALA A 151 -0.33 -10.34 -6.28
N THR A 152 -1.44 -11.05 -6.23
CA THR A 152 -2.72 -10.69 -6.87
C THR A 152 -3.65 -9.84 -6.00
N GLY A 153 -3.17 -9.35 -4.85
CA GLY A 153 -3.90 -8.39 -4.00
C GLY A 153 -5.33 -8.85 -3.69
N ASN A 154 -6.31 -8.05 -4.04
CA ASN A 154 -7.74 -8.34 -3.81
C ASN A 154 -8.24 -9.62 -4.53
N HIS A 155 -7.49 -10.11 -5.51
CA HIS A 155 -7.81 -11.35 -6.23
C HIS A 155 -7.13 -12.58 -5.66
N ALA A 156 -6.47 -12.50 -4.50
CA ALA A 156 -5.72 -13.59 -3.89
C ALA A 156 -6.59 -14.85 -3.66
N GLN A 157 -7.84 -14.71 -3.25
CA GLN A 157 -8.76 -15.85 -3.13
C GLN A 157 -9.02 -16.55 -4.46
N ARG A 158 -9.22 -15.78 -5.54
CA ARG A 158 -9.43 -16.34 -6.88
C ARG A 158 -8.20 -17.14 -7.33
N THR A 159 -7.02 -16.53 -7.18
CA THR A 159 -5.75 -17.18 -7.51
C THR A 159 -5.52 -18.47 -6.71
N ALA A 160 -5.79 -18.42 -5.41
CA ALA A 160 -5.67 -19.58 -4.54
C ALA A 160 -6.59 -20.75 -4.98
N ARG A 161 -7.82 -20.44 -5.41
CA ARG A 161 -8.76 -21.45 -5.94
C ARG A 161 -8.22 -22.15 -7.20
N LEU A 162 -7.51 -21.42 -8.08
CA LEU A 162 -6.87 -22.03 -9.26
C LEU A 162 -5.77 -23.02 -8.88
N LEU A 163 -5.21 -22.90 -7.69
CA LEU A 163 -4.19 -23.79 -7.12
C LEU A 163 -4.77 -24.83 -6.14
N GLY A 164 -6.09 -24.87 -5.95
CA GLY A 164 -6.74 -25.74 -4.97
C GLY A 164 -6.47 -25.37 -3.49
N ILE A 165 -6.00 -24.15 -3.23
CA ILE A 165 -5.62 -23.65 -1.89
C ILE A 165 -6.74 -22.79 -1.31
N LYS A 166 -7.01 -22.93 -0.01
CA LYS A 166 -7.89 -22.02 0.73
C LYS A 166 -7.08 -20.85 1.25
N MET A 167 -7.42 -19.62 0.80
CA MET A 167 -6.78 -18.38 1.26
C MET A 167 -7.76 -17.59 2.11
N PRO A 168 -7.44 -17.33 3.40
CA PRO A 168 -8.31 -16.54 4.30
C PRO A 168 -8.11 -15.02 4.10
N ALA A 169 -8.08 -14.56 2.86
CA ALA A 169 -7.98 -13.15 2.50
C ALA A 169 -9.33 -12.67 1.95
N ILE A 170 -9.99 -11.77 2.66
CA ILE A 170 -11.28 -11.22 2.28
C ILE A 170 -11.07 -9.75 1.90
N PRO A 171 -11.38 -9.33 0.66
CA PRO A 171 -11.38 -7.93 0.29
C PRO A 171 -12.40 -7.14 1.11
N VAL A 172 -11.98 -6.00 1.64
CA VAL A 172 -12.86 -5.06 2.36
C VAL A 172 -12.84 -3.74 1.62
N GLU A 173 -14.01 -3.19 1.35
CA GLU A 173 -14.13 -1.86 0.79
C GLU A 173 -13.76 -0.82 1.86
N HIS A 174 -12.84 0.06 1.51
CA HIS A 174 -12.44 1.18 2.35
C HIS A 174 -12.63 2.47 1.57
N GLN A 175 -13.64 3.24 1.94
CA GLN A 175 -14.01 4.47 1.26
C GLN A 175 -13.20 5.64 1.77
N PHE A 176 -12.89 6.59 0.90
CA PHE A 176 -12.27 7.86 1.23
C PHE A 176 -12.89 8.98 0.40
N ILE A 177 -12.74 10.20 0.90
CA ILE A 177 -13.22 11.42 0.22
C ILE A 177 -12.01 12.33 0.02
N VAL A 178 -11.86 12.84 -1.20
CA VAL A 178 -10.93 13.93 -1.50
C VAL A 178 -11.75 15.22 -1.55
N THR A 179 -11.45 16.14 -0.65
CA THR A 179 -12.13 17.43 -0.56
C THR A 179 -11.43 18.49 -1.41
N GLU A 180 -12.12 19.57 -1.69
CA GLU A 180 -11.47 20.81 -2.09
C GLU A 180 -10.51 21.29 -0.99
N PRO A 181 -9.45 22.05 -1.33
CA PRO A 181 -8.56 22.63 -0.35
C PRO A 181 -9.32 23.50 0.67
N ASP A 182 -9.23 23.16 1.94
CA ASP A 182 -9.80 23.99 3.02
C ASP A 182 -8.97 25.26 3.24
N ALA A 183 -9.62 26.41 3.20
CA ALA A 183 -8.95 27.70 3.30
C ALA A 183 -8.18 27.87 4.62
N THR A 184 -8.72 27.35 5.72
CA THR A 184 -8.07 27.41 7.05
C THR A 184 -6.77 26.61 7.05
N LEU A 185 -6.77 25.43 6.45
CA LEU A 185 -5.57 24.59 6.31
C LEU A 185 -4.54 25.23 5.38
N VAL A 186 -4.99 25.82 4.27
CA VAL A 186 -4.12 26.53 3.33
C VAL A 186 -3.44 27.70 4.00
N ASP A 187 -4.18 28.51 4.76
CA ASP A 187 -3.63 29.68 5.46
C ASP A 187 -2.71 29.26 6.61
N TRP A 188 -3.07 28.22 7.36
CA TRP A 188 -2.23 27.69 8.42
C TRP A 188 -0.87 27.19 7.89
N ARG A 189 -0.86 26.50 6.73
CA ARG A 189 0.36 26.02 6.10
C ARG A 189 1.31 27.10 5.62
N LYS A 190 0.82 28.30 5.31
CA LYS A 190 1.66 29.46 4.91
C LYS A 190 2.58 29.94 6.03
N THR A 191 2.20 29.67 7.27
CA THR A 191 2.92 30.14 8.47
C THR A 191 3.57 29.00 9.27
N ASN A 192 3.33 27.75 8.88
CA ASN A 192 3.80 26.56 9.58
C ASN A 192 4.38 25.57 8.55
N ASP A 193 5.70 25.58 8.40
CA ASP A 193 6.47 24.65 7.57
C ASP A 193 6.52 23.27 8.25
N GLN A 194 5.42 22.50 8.18
CA GLN A 194 5.41 21.08 8.59
C GLN A 194 4.66 20.23 7.59
#